data_867cd1f8cdc5cf4c933b63d12d861d84
#
_entry.id   867cd1f8cdc5cf4c933b63d12d861d84
#
_cell.length_a   1.000
_cell.length_b   1.000
_cell.length_c   1.000
_cell.angle_alpha   90.00
_cell.angle_beta   90.00
_cell.angle_gamma   90.00
#
_symmetry.space_group_name_H-M   'P 1'
#
loop_
_entity.id
_entity.type
_entity.pdbx_description
1 polymer ?
#
loop_
_entity_poly.entity_id
_entity_poly.type
_entity_poly.pdbx_seq_one_letter_code
_entity_poly.pdbx_strand_id
1 'polypeptide(L)'
;EKVASDFLHSGEVQGIIAVVDALAPQRGLYLLSQLMELHLPILVILNRTDMAEREGFLCSPSLLSRKLGTPVIAVSSSKGDRRREILTACRNLTKQSLSPKIIFPSESDYAEEAAARYDWAEGVLRQCSERLSSRKLSPSLLTDKLDAVFLSKYFGYPILILILCLVFFLSFGPLAGCLETSGLLPTLFSAAQKGLSSLGADPWLQGLLLDGMLAGVGAALSFLPGILLLFFCLALLEDTGYMA
;
A
#
# COMPACT_ATOMS: atom_id res chain seq x y z
N GLU A 1 -9.63 -11.47 -12.10
CA GLU A 1 -9.00 -12.74 -12.54
C GLU A 1 -9.65 -13.27 -13.82
N LYS A 2 -10.98 -13.45 -13.87
CA LYS A 2 -11.68 -14.00 -15.05
C LYS A 2 -11.40 -13.21 -16.34
N VAL A 3 -11.47 -11.86 -16.29
CA VAL A 3 -11.19 -11.00 -17.45
C VAL A 3 -9.76 -11.17 -17.97
N ALA A 4 -8.80 -11.28 -17.09
CA ALA A 4 -7.39 -11.51 -17.46
C ALA A 4 -7.20 -12.90 -18.09
N SER A 5 -7.84 -13.92 -17.52
CA SER A 5 -7.83 -15.28 -18.06
C SER A 5 -8.46 -15.33 -19.46
N ASP A 6 -9.64 -14.73 -19.64
CA ASP A 6 -10.33 -14.69 -20.93
C ASP A 6 -9.48 -13.98 -22.01
N PHE A 7 -8.80 -12.88 -21.63
CA PHE A 7 -7.89 -12.15 -22.52
C PHE A 7 -6.66 -12.99 -22.88
N LEU A 8 -6.06 -13.70 -21.94
CA LEU A 8 -4.92 -14.57 -22.21
C LEU A 8 -5.26 -15.69 -23.20
N HIS A 9 -6.50 -16.18 -23.19
CA HIS A 9 -6.96 -17.23 -24.11
C HIS A 9 -7.52 -16.70 -25.44
N SER A 10 -7.63 -15.37 -25.61
CA SER A 10 -8.16 -14.76 -26.85
C SER A 10 -7.28 -14.96 -28.08
N GLY A 11 -6.00 -15.37 -27.90
CA GLY A 11 -5.03 -15.49 -28.99
C GLY A 11 -4.42 -14.16 -29.48
N GLU A 12 -4.82 -13.03 -28.88
CA GLU A 12 -4.29 -11.71 -29.23
C GLU A 12 -2.97 -11.38 -28.49
N VAL A 13 -2.63 -12.17 -27.46
CA VAL A 13 -1.49 -11.95 -26.59
C VAL A 13 -0.21 -12.45 -27.27
N GLN A 14 0.74 -11.57 -27.52
CA GLN A 14 2.02 -11.89 -28.14
C GLN A 14 3.12 -12.27 -27.12
N GLY A 15 2.92 -11.95 -25.85
CA GLY A 15 3.87 -12.26 -24.77
C GLY A 15 3.36 -11.75 -23.42
N ILE A 16 3.93 -12.26 -22.38
CA ILE A 16 3.51 -12.00 -20.98
C ILE A 16 4.66 -11.39 -20.20
N ILE A 17 4.37 -10.34 -19.43
CA ILE A 17 5.28 -9.80 -18.43
C ILE A 17 4.72 -10.18 -17.06
N ALA A 18 5.36 -11.13 -16.39
CA ALA A 18 4.97 -11.57 -15.05
C ALA A 18 5.78 -10.81 -14.00
N VAL A 19 5.09 -10.06 -13.13
CA VAL A 19 5.73 -9.35 -12.02
C VAL A 19 5.59 -10.19 -10.75
N VAL A 20 6.72 -10.62 -10.20
CA VAL A 20 6.82 -11.45 -9.01
C VAL A 20 7.41 -10.64 -7.86
N ASP A 21 6.80 -10.69 -6.69
CA ASP A 21 7.33 -10.06 -5.48
C ASP A 21 8.46 -10.92 -4.89
N ALA A 22 9.64 -10.34 -4.75
CA ALA A 22 10.80 -11.03 -4.18
C ALA A 22 10.65 -11.37 -2.70
N LEU A 23 9.74 -10.71 -1.95
CA LEU A 23 9.43 -11.03 -0.56
C LEU A 23 8.48 -12.24 -0.42
N ALA A 24 7.60 -12.43 -1.41
CA ALA A 24 6.67 -13.55 -1.43
C ALA A 24 6.73 -14.30 -2.79
N PRO A 25 7.91 -14.80 -3.19
CA PRO A 25 8.13 -15.34 -4.53
C PRO A 25 7.32 -16.60 -4.79
N GLN A 26 6.93 -17.34 -3.75
CA GLN A 26 6.15 -18.58 -3.87
C GLN A 26 4.80 -18.34 -4.55
N ARG A 27 4.09 -17.25 -4.17
CA ARG A 27 2.80 -16.88 -4.79
C ARG A 27 2.98 -16.46 -6.26
N GLY A 28 4.05 -15.72 -6.55
CA GLY A 28 4.37 -15.31 -7.92
C GLY A 28 4.72 -16.49 -8.80
N LEU A 29 5.46 -17.47 -8.29
CA LEU A 29 5.81 -18.69 -9.02
C LEU A 29 4.58 -19.59 -9.24
N TYR A 30 3.65 -19.65 -8.28
CA TYR A 30 2.39 -20.34 -8.47
C TYR A 30 1.61 -19.78 -9.68
N LEU A 31 1.43 -18.47 -9.74
CA LEU A 31 0.81 -17.81 -10.90
C LEU A 31 1.62 -18.06 -12.18
N LEU A 32 2.94 -17.97 -12.10
CA LEU A 32 3.82 -18.23 -13.24
C LEU A 32 3.66 -19.64 -13.78
N SER A 33 3.44 -20.65 -12.93
CA SER A 33 3.18 -22.03 -13.36
C SER A 33 1.96 -22.14 -14.28
N GLN A 34 0.90 -21.38 -13.96
CA GLN A 34 -0.31 -21.30 -14.81
C GLN A 34 -0.03 -20.59 -16.14
N LEU A 35 0.73 -19.48 -16.09
CA LEU A 35 1.07 -18.72 -17.30
C LEU A 35 1.97 -19.53 -18.26
N MET A 36 2.83 -20.39 -17.74
CA MET A 36 3.72 -21.22 -18.55
C MET A 36 2.98 -22.32 -19.32
N GLU A 37 1.77 -22.69 -18.89
CA GLU A 37 0.91 -23.63 -19.64
C GLU A 37 0.40 -23.05 -20.97
N LEU A 38 0.30 -21.70 -21.04
CA LEU A 38 -0.12 -21.02 -22.27
C LEU A 38 0.93 -21.05 -23.38
N HIS A 39 2.16 -21.47 -23.10
CA HIS A 39 3.24 -21.61 -24.06
C HIS A 39 3.54 -20.32 -24.83
N LEU A 40 3.39 -19.16 -24.18
CA LEU A 40 3.71 -17.83 -24.72
C LEU A 40 5.10 -17.36 -24.26
N PRO A 41 5.73 -16.42 -24.97
CA PRO A 41 6.96 -15.79 -24.48
C PRO A 41 6.69 -15.07 -23.15
N ILE A 42 7.50 -15.36 -22.12
CA ILE A 42 7.33 -14.78 -20.78
C ILE A 42 8.60 -14.06 -20.36
N LEU A 43 8.45 -12.82 -19.86
CA LEU A 43 9.48 -12.08 -19.16
C LEU A 43 9.08 -12.00 -17.68
N VAL A 44 9.95 -12.47 -16.80
CA VAL A 44 9.72 -12.38 -15.34
C VAL A 44 10.45 -11.17 -14.79
N ILE A 45 9.74 -10.33 -14.08
CA ILE A 45 10.28 -9.18 -13.34
C ILE A 45 10.20 -9.50 -11.85
N LEU A 46 11.34 -9.74 -11.23
CA LEU A 46 11.44 -9.94 -9.79
C LEU A 46 11.56 -8.57 -9.12
N ASN A 47 10.47 -8.08 -8.52
CA ASN A 47 10.37 -6.76 -7.93
C ASN A 47 10.66 -6.78 -6.41
N ARG A 48 10.97 -5.61 -5.83
CA ARG A 48 11.28 -5.42 -4.40
C ARG A 48 12.52 -6.18 -3.92
N THR A 49 13.48 -6.39 -4.81
CA THR A 49 14.71 -7.14 -4.48
C THR A 49 15.54 -6.48 -3.39
N ASP A 50 15.52 -5.14 -3.29
CA ASP A 50 16.19 -4.39 -2.22
C ASP A 50 15.61 -4.68 -0.82
N MET A 51 14.32 -4.93 -0.73
CA MET A 51 13.68 -5.30 0.54
C MET A 51 13.95 -6.78 0.86
N ALA A 52 13.87 -7.66 -0.13
CA ALA A 52 14.19 -9.06 0.04
C ALA A 52 15.65 -9.28 0.50
N GLU A 53 16.60 -8.49 -0.06
CA GLU A 53 17.98 -8.48 0.41
C GLU A 53 18.12 -8.05 1.87
N ARG A 54 17.34 -7.06 2.30
CA ARG A 54 17.33 -6.60 3.71
C ARG A 54 16.80 -7.65 4.66
N GLU A 55 15.82 -8.43 4.24
CA GLU A 55 15.27 -9.55 5.02
C GLU A 55 16.14 -10.80 4.95
N GLY A 56 17.26 -10.76 4.24
CA GLY A 56 18.18 -11.89 4.11
C GLY A 56 17.69 -12.97 3.15
N PHE A 57 16.71 -12.65 2.32
CA PHE A 57 16.17 -13.54 1.30
C PHE A 57 16.68 -13.11 -0.07
N LEU A 58 17.55 -13.92 -0.67
CA LEU A 58 18.07 -13.64 -2.00
C LEU A 58 17.71 -14.78 -2.93
N CYS A 59 16.83 -14.50 -3.88
CA CYS A 59 16.61 -15.36 -5.02
C CYS A 59 17.53 -14.92 -6.16
N SER A 60 18.46 -15.76 -6.56
CA SER A 60 19.37 -15.44 -7.67
C SER A 60 18.61 -15.36 -9.00
N PRO A 61 18.52 -14.18 -9.65
CA PRO A 61 17.77 -14.03 -10.91
C PRO A 61 18.34 -14.92 -12.03
N SER A 62 19.64 -15.14 -12.05
CA SER A 62 20.32 -15.96 -13.05
C SER A 62 20.00 -17.46 -12.88
N LEU A 63 19.94 -17.95 -11.63
CA LEU A 63 19.55 -19.32 -11.35
C LEU A 63 18.07 -19.53 -11.64
N LEU A 64 17.23 -18.55 -11.28
CA LEU A 64 15.80 -18.58 -11.55
C LEU A 64 15.53 -18.58 -13.05
N SER A 65 16.20 -17.72 -13.82
CA SER A 65 16.10 -17.69 -15.27
C SER A 65 16.48 -19.03 -15.91
N ARG A 66 17.56 -19.66 -15.45
CA ARG A 66 17.99 -20.96 -15.96
C ARG A 66 17.02 -22.08 -15.63
N LYS A 67 16.38 -22.02 -14.44
CA LYS A 67 15.40 -23.03 -14.03
C LYS A 67 14.07 -22.88 -14.73
N LEU A 68 13.61 -21.66 -14.91
CA LEU A 68 12.35 -21.36 -15.58
C LEU A 68 12.48 -21.43 -17.12
N GLY A 69 13.71 -21.36 -17.65
CA GLY A 69 13.92 -21.24 -19.10
C GLY A 69 13.41 -19.94 -19.70
N THR A 70 13.15 -18.92 -18.87
CA THR A 70 12.63 -17.62 -19.26
C THR A 70 13.51 -16.50 -18.70
N PRO A 71 13.64 -15.34 -19.37
CA PRO A 71 14.43 -14.24 -18.85
C PRO A 71 13.83 -13.70 -17.55
N VAL A 72 14.69 -13.45 -16.56
CA VAL A 72 14.34 -12.90 -15.26
C VAL A 72 15.15 -11.64 -15.01
N ILE A 73 14.49 -10.52 -14.74
CA ILE A 73 15.12 -9.25 -14.40
C ILE A 73 14.75 -8.87 -12.97
N ALA A 74 15.76 -8.70 -12.12
CA ALA A 74 15.58 -8.23 -10.74
C ALA A 74 15.57 -6.70 -10.72
N VAL A 75 14.57 -6.14 -10.07
CA VAL A 75 14.37 -4.68 -9.99
C VAL A 75 13.92 -4.23 -8.60
N SER A 76 14.17 -2.96 -8.32
CA SER A 76 13.53 -2.22 -7.25
C SER A 76 12.79 -1.05 -7.87
N SER A 77 11.47 -1.22 -8.07
CA SER A 77 10.66 -0.20 -8.78
C SER A 77 10.60 1.12 -8.02
N SER A 78 10.71 1.11 -6.69
CA SER A 78 10.79 2.32 -5.86
C SER A 78 12.02 3.19 -6.17
N LYS A 79 13.11 2.59 -6.63
CA LYS A 79 14.34 3.29 -7.02
C LYS A 79 14.37 3.67 -8.51
N GLY A 80 13.38 3.23 -9.29
CA GLY A 80 13.35 3.43 -10.75
C GLY A 80 14.49 2.74 -11.50
N ASP A 81 15.11 1.73 -10.88
CA ASP A 81 16.29 1.04 -11.39
C ASP A 81 15.95 0.15 -12.59
N ARG A 82 16.90 0.01 -13.50
CA ARG A 82 16.86 -0.89 -14.69
C ARG A 82 15.71 -0.67 -15.68
N ARG A 83 15.06 0.50 -15.67
CA ARG A 83 13.97 0.80 -16.63
C ARG A 83 14.34 0.55 -18.08
N ARG A 84 15.57 0.90 -18.49
CA ARG A 84 16.06 0.70 -19.87
C ARG A 84 16.20 -0.79 -20.20
N GLU A 85 16.66 -1.58 -19.26
CA GLU A 85 16.82 -3.03 -19.40
C GLU A 85 15.46 -3.71 -19.59
N ILE A 86 14.47 -3.34 -18.77
CA ILE A 86 13.10 -3.82 -18.91
C ILE A 86 12.53 -3.49 -20.28
N LEU A 87 12.63 -2.23 -20.72
CA LEU A 87 12.12 -1.81 -22.02
C LEU A 87 12.79 -2.56 -23.18
N THR A 88 14.08 -2.82 -23.07
CA THR A 88 14.82 -3.61 -24.08
C THR A 88 14.36 -5.06 -24.08
N ALA A 89 14.19 -5.66 -22.91
CA ALA A 89 13.68 -7.02 -22.79
C ALA A 89 12.24 -7.15 -23.32
N CYS A 90 11.37 -6.18 -23.03
CA CYS A 90 10.00 -6.15 -23.56
C CYS A 90 9.99 -6.08 -25.09
N ARG A 91 10.83 -5.25 -25.71
CA ARG A 91 10.93 -5.15 -27.18
C ARG A 91 11.43 -6.44 -27.82
N ASN A 92 12.23 -7.18 -27.10
CA ASN A 92 12.79 -8.45 -27.60
C ASN A 92 11.91 -9.65 -27.22
N LEU A 93 10.88 -9.46 -26.43
CA LEU A 93 10.05 -10.54 -25.91
C LEU A 93 9.42 -11.38 -27.05
N THR A 94 8.89 -10.71 -28.07
CA THR A 94 8.28 -11.37 -29.24
C THR A 94 9.29 -12.11 -30.13
N LYS A 95 10.60 -11.83 -29.99
CA LYS A 95 11.67 -12.50 -30.71
C LYS A 95 12.28 -13.67 -29.91
N GLN A 96 11.88 -13.82 -28.67
CA GLN A 96 12.37 -14.90 -27.81
C GLN A 96 11.68 -16.22 -28.13
N SER A 97 12.36 -17.30 -27.81
CA SER A 97 11.75 -18.62 -27.87
C SER A 97 10.59 -18.70 -26.87
N LEU A 98 9.58 -19.48 -27.22
CA LEU A 98 8.45 -19.79 -26.34
C LEU A 98 8.95 -20.30 -24.98
N SER A 99 8.27 -19.95 -23.92
CA SER A 99 8.59 -20.47 -22.59
C SER A 99 8.44 -22.00 -22.58
N PRO A 100 9.25 -22.73 -21.80
CA PRO A 100 9.07 -24.16 -21.62
C PRO A 100 7.65 -24.45 -21.16
N LYS A 101 6.98 -25.38 -21.82
CA LYS A 101 5.64 -25.81 -21.41
C LYS A 101 5.78 -26.68 -20.17
N ILE A 102 5.22 -26.24 -19.08
CA ILE A 102 5.04 -27.07 -17.88
C ILE A 102 3.64 -27.62 -17.93
N ILE A 103 3.49 -28.92 -17.84
CA ILE A 103 2.19 -29.58 -17.79
C ILE A 103 2.08 -30.18 -16.39
N PHE A 104 1.13 -29.69 -15.62
CA PHE A 104 0.72 -30.35 -14.38
C PHE A 104 -0.32 -31.41 -14.69
N PRO A 105 -0.32 -32.55 -14.01
CA PRO A 105 -1.38 -33.52 -14.19
C PRO A 105 -2.72 -32.82 -13.86
N SER A 106 -3.60 -32.77 -14.85
CA SER A 106 -4.97 -32.30 -14.66
C SER A 106 -5.72 -33.44 -13.99
N GLU A 107 -5.60 -33.52 -12.68
CA GLU A 107 -6.38 -34.46 -11.90
C GLU A 107 -7.75 -33.84 -11.62
N SER A 108 -8.75 -34.66 -11.39
CA SER A 108 -10.14 -34.26 -11.21
C SER A 108 -10.37 -33.43 -9.93
N ASP A 109 -9.35 -33.26 -9.09
CA ASP A 109 -9.41 -32.47 -7.85
C ASP A 109 -8.53 -31.21 -7.97
N TYR A 110 -9.19 -30.05 -7.93
CA TYR A 110 -8.55 -28.73 -7.93
C TYR A 110 -7.54 -28.56 -6.78
N ALA A 111 -7.75 -29.22 -5.65
CA ALA A 111 -6.88 -29.15 -4.49
C ALA A 111 -5.53 -29.85 -4.74
N GLU A 112 -5.53 -30.99 -5.43
CA GLU A 112 -4.31 -31.73 -5.75
C GLU A 112 -3.48 -30.98 -6.80
N GLU A 113 -4.11 -30.40 -7.80
CA GLU A 113 -3.44 -29.55 -8.79
C GLU A 113 -2.78 -28.33 -8.13
N ALA A 114 -3.50 -27.66 -7.22
CA ALA A 114 -2.97 -26.51 -6.49
C ALA A 114 -1.77 -26.92 -5.62
N ALA A 115 -1.83 -28.06 -4.94
CA ALA A 115 -0.73 -28.59 -4.15
C ALA A 115 0.50 -28.88 -5.01
N ALA A 116 0.33 -29.54 -6.15
CA ALA A 116 1.43 -29.84 -7.08
C ALA A 116 2.12 -28.56 -7.60
N ARG A 117 1.35 -27.48 -7.87
CA ARG A 117 1.89 -26.19 -8.27
C ARG A 117 2.69 -25.51 -7.14
N TYR A 118 2.21 -25.61 -5.90
CA TYR A 118 2.94 -25.09 -4.73
C TYR A 118 4.23 -25.88 -4.48
N ASP A 119 4.20 -27.20 -4.57
CA ASP A 119 5.39 -28.06 -4.42
C ASP A 119 6.43 -27.75 -5.50
N TRP A 120 6.00 -27.56 -6.74
CA TRP A 120 6.89 -27.13 -7.81
C TRP A 120 7.51 -25.76 -7.50
N ALA A 121 6.72 -24.76 -7.08
CA ALA A 121 7.21 -23.43 -6.75
C ALA A 121 8.25 -23.50 -5.60
N GLU A 122 7.98 -24.28 -4.57
CA GLU A 122 8.91 -24.49 -3.47
C GLU A 122 10.20 -25.19 -3.93
N GLY A 123 10.10 -26.18 -4.79
CA GLY A 123 11.23 -26.88 -5.38
C GLY A 123 12.14 -25.94 -6.20
N VAL A 124 11.54 -25.05 -6.98
CA VAL A 124 12.28 -24.00 -7.73
C VAL A 124 12.98 -23.04 -6.76
N LEU A 125 12.29 -22.59 -5.72
CA LEU A 125 12.84 -21.65 -4.74
C LEU A 125 13.99 -22.24 -3.95
N ARG A 126 13.87 -23.51 -3.48
CA ARG A 126 14.94 -24.19 -2.76
C ARG A 126 16.25 -24.26 -3.56
N GLN A 127 16.17 -24.34 -4.89
CA GLN A 127 17.33 -24.39 -5.78
C GLN A 127 17.87 -23.02 -6.17
N CYS A 128 17.03 -21.99 -6.09
CA CYS A 128 17.38 -20.61 -6.52
C CYS A 128 17.64 -19.67 -5.35
N SER A 129 17.23 -20.05 -4.12
CA SER A 129 17.48 -19.23 -2.93
C SER A 129 18.86 -19.52 -2.38
N GLU A 130 19.75 -18.55 -2.47
CA GLU A 130 20.97 -18.50 -1.70
C GLU A 130 20.63 -17.90 -0.33
N ARG A 131 20.67 -18.73 0.72
CA ARG A 131 20.70 -18.20 2.08
C ARG A 131 21.99 -17.42 2.22
N LEU A 132 21.90 -16.12 2.31
CA LEU A 132 23.04 -15.29 2.73
C LEU A 132 23.43 -15.72 4.15
N SER A 133 24.36 -16.71 4.25
CA SER A 133 24.98 -17.04 5.52
C SER A 133 25.64 -15.77 6.03
N SER A 134 25.04 -15.20 7.07
CA SER A 134 25.71 -14.29 8.03
C SER A 134 26.24 -12.96 7.52
N ARG A 135 25.70 -12.34 6.50
CA ARG A 135 25.77 -10.89 6.45
C ARG A 135 24.66 -10.37 7.36
N LYS A 136 24.99 -10.05 8.59
CA LYS A 136 24.17 -9.23 9.48
C LYS A 136 23.90 -7.92 8.76
N LEU A 137 22.89 -7.91 7.91
CA LEU A 137 22.24 -6.69 7.52
C LEU A 137 21.67 -6.16 8.82
N SER A 138 22.15 -5.00 9.22
CA SER A 138 21.65 -4.35 10.42
C SER A 138 20.16 -4.17 10.24
N PRO A 139 19.31 -4.93 10.92
CA PRO A 139 17.92 -4.56 11.02
C PRO A 139 17.95 -3.13 11.57
N SER A 140 17.05 -2.29 11.16
CA SER A 140 16.84 -1.03 11.84
C SER A 140 16.28 -1.40 13.21
N LEU A 141 17.20 -1.63 14.17
CA LEU A 141 16.93 -2.17 15.52
C LEU A 141 15.78 -1.43 16.23
N LEU A 142 15.49 -0.21 15.79
CA LEU A 142 14.39 0.61 16.29
C LEU A 142 13.05 0.23 15.63
N THR A 143 13.02 0.05 14.31
CA THR A 143 11.78 -0.29 13.60
C THR A 143 11.29 -1.68 13.99
N ASP A 144 12.18 -2.68 14.03
CA ASP A 144 11.80 -4.05 14.40
C ASP A 144 11.35 -4.15 15.87
N LYS A 145 11.94 -3.35 16.77
CA LYS A 145 11.50 -3.28 18.18
C LYS A 145 10.16 -2.56 18.31
N LEU A 146 9.94 -1.51 17.55
CA LEU A 146 8.66 -0.80 17.51
C LEU A 146 7.57 -1.72 16.95
N ASP A 147 7.83 -2.37 15.83
CA ASP A 147 6.90 -3.31 15.21
C ASP A 147 6.56 -4.48 16.13
N ALA A 148 7.54 -5.03 16.84
CA ALA A 148 7.31 -6.09 17.82
C ALA A 148 6.39 -5.65 18.98
N VAL A 149 6.44 -4.38 19.37
CA VAL A 149 5.55 -3.83 20.41
C VAL A 149 4.18 -3.47 19.84
N PHE A 150 4.13 -2.77 18.71
CA PHE A 150 2.87 -2.31 18.10
C PHE A 150 2.02 -3.45 17.55
N LEU A 151 2.63 -4.50 16.99
CA LEU A 151 1.96 -5.68 16.44
C LEU A 151 1.78 -6.82 17.47
N SER A 152 2.17 -6.61 18.73
CA SER A 152 2.02 -7.62 19.76
C SER A 152 0.54 -7.84 20.11
N LYS A 153 0.12 -9.10 20.20
CA LYS A 153 -1.24 -9.50 20.53
C LYS A 153 -1.79 -8.89 21.85
N TYR A 154 -0.91 -8.62 22.80
CA TYR A 154 -1.29 -8.11 24.13
C TYR A 154 -1.19 -6.58 24.21
N PHE A 155 -0.22 -5.97 23.54
CA PHE A 155 0.01 -4.52 23.57
C PHE A 155 -0.65 -3.77 22.42
N GLY A 156 -0.98 -4.44 21.32
CA GLY A 156 -1.60 -3.81 20.16
C GLY A 156 -2.92 -3.10 20.48
N TYR A 157 -3.84 -3.77 21.20
CA TYR A 157 -5.13 -3.17 21.60
C TYR A 157 -5.00 -1.97 22.55
N PRO A 158 -4.20 -2.06 23.65
CA PRO A 158 -3.97 -0.89 24.50
C PRO A 158 -3.34 0.29 23.76
N ILE A 159 -2.40 0.02 22.85
CA ILE A 159 -1.76 1.07 22.06
C ILE A 159 -2.76 1.69 21.09
N LEU A 160 -3.60 0.90 20.42
CA LEU A 160 -4.66 1.42 19.56
C LEU A 160 -5.60 2.37 20.34
N ILE A 161 -6.07 1.94 21.52
CA ILE A 161 -6.92 2.77 22.37
C ILE A 161 -6.21 4.06 22.78
N LEU A 162 -4.92 3.98 23.12
CA LEU A 162 -4.12 5.15 23.49
C LEU A 162 -3.98 6.12 22.32
N ILE A 163 -3.73 5.62 21.12
CA ILE A 163 -3.66 6.44 19.90
C ILE A 163 -5.01 7.10 19.62
N LEU A 164 -6.12 6.35 19.72
CA LEU A 164 -7.46 6.92 19.54
C LEU A 164 -7.75 8.00 20.57
N CYS A 165 -7.46 7.74 21.87
CA CYS A 165 -7.60 8.75 22.91
C CYS A 165 -6.77 9.99 22.63
N LEU A 166 -5.54 9.82 22.13
CA LEU A 166 -4.67 10.92 21.74
C LEU A 166 -5.27 11.74 20.58
N VAL A 167 -5.78 11.06 19.55
CA VAL A 167 -6.45 11.72 18.41
C VAL A 167 -7.67 12.52 18.88
N PHE A 168 -8.54 11.92 19.72
CA PHE A 168 -9.69 12.63 20.29
C PHE A 168 -9.26 13.80 21.16
N PHE A 169 -8.25 13.63 22.00
CA PHE A 169 -7.72 14.71 22.84
C PHE A 169 -7.15 15.87 22.01
N LEU A 170 -6.45 15.57 20.91
CA LEU A 170 -5.97 16.63 19.99
C LEU A 170 -7.14 17.31 19.27
N SER A 171 -8.12 16.54 18.80
CA SER A 171 -9.22 17.06 17.97
C SER A 171 -10.23 17.91 18.76
N PHE A 172 -10.50 17.56 20.02
CA PHE A 172 -11.47 18.25 20.86
C PHE A 172 -10.86 18.96 22.10
N GLY A 173 -9.54 18.86 22.26
CA GLY A 173 -8.79 19.44 23.36
C GLY A 173 -8.25 20.85 23.07
N PRO A 174 -7.13 21.20 23.69
CA PRO A 174 -6.59 22.57 23.64
C PRO A 174 -6.23 23.06 22.24
N LEU A 175 -5.92 22.15 21.31
CA LEU A 175 -5.58 22.52 19.93
C LEU A 175 -6.81 23.03 19.18
N ALA A 176 -7.95 22.37 19.33
CA ALA A 176 -9.23 22.83 18.76
C ALA A 176 -9.64 24.18 19.37
N GLY A 177 -9.53 24.33 20.69
CA GLY A 177 -9.80 25.59 21.38
C GLY A 177 -8.92 26.75 20.91
N CYS A 178 -7.64 26.51 20.63
CA CYS A 178 -6.77 27.52 20.02
C CYS A 178 -7.22 27.93 18.62
N LEU A 179 -7.68 26.97 17.81
CA LEU A 179 -8.20 27.24 16.46
C LEU A 179 -9.52 27.99 16.49
N GLU A 180 -10.39 27.72 17.48
CA GLU A 180 -11.64 28.42 17.69
C GLU A 180 -11.41 29.87 18.13
N THR A 181 -10.51 30.12 19.09
CA THR A 181 -10.28 31.46 19.67
C THR A 181 -9.46 32.36 18.79
N SER A 182 -8.53 31.86 18.01
CA SER A 182 -7.67 32.64 17.10
C SER A 182 -8.16 32.64 15.64
N GLY A 183 -9.28 32.00 15.37
CA GLY A 183 -9.76 31.74 14.02
C GLY A 183 -10.58 32.85 13.38
N LEU A 184 -11.11 32.53 12.22
CA LEU A 184 -11.90 33.43 11.36
C LEU A 184 -13.23 33.87 12.01
N LEU A 185 -13.80 33.02 12.89
CA LEU A 185 -15.09 33.24 13.54
C LEU A 185 -15.11 34.49 14.44
N PRO A 186 -14.18 34.66 15.40
CA PRO A 186 -14.17 35.85 16.23
C PRO A 186 -14.00 37.16 15.43
N THR A 187 -13.21 37.08 14.35
CA THR A 187 -13.02 38.27 13.47
C THR A 187 -14.28 38.60 12.69
N LEU A 188 -15.00 37.59 12.18
CA LEU A 188 -16.30 37.78 11.51
C LEU A 188 -17.36 38.34 12.45
N PHE A 189 -17.46 37.81 13.68
CA PHE A 189 -18.37 38.31 14.70
C PHE A 189 -18.11 39.78 15.04
N SER A 190 -16.84 40.12 15.28
CA SER A 190 -16.45 41.50 15.59
C SER A 190 -16.68 42.47 14.43
N ALA A 191 -16.45 42.02 13.19
CA ALA A 191 -16.73 42.82 12.00
C ALA A 191 -18.23 43.03 11.79
N ALA A 192 -19.05 42.00 11.97
CA ALA A 192 -20.50 42.09 11.86
C ALA A 192 -21.09 43.03 12.94
N GLN A 193 -20.62 42.90 14.18
CA GLN A 193 -21.03 43.77 15.27
C GLN A 193 -20.70 45.25 15.01
N LYS A 194 -19.48 45.52 14.55
CA LYS A 194 -19.06 46.89 14.16
C LYS A 194 -19.88 47.44 13.00
N GLY A 195 -20.18 46.61 12.00
CA GLY A 195 -20.99 46.98 10.84
C GLY A 195 -22.43 47.34 11.25
N LEU A 196 -23.10 46.52 12.07
CA LEU A 196 -24.46 46.76 12.55
C LEU A 196 -24.54 48.03 13.43
N SER A 197 -23.56 48.22 14.32
CA SER A 197 -23.52 49.40 15.18
C SER A 197 -23.30 50.68 14.38
N SER A 198 -22.50 50.64 13.30
CA SER A 198 -22.27 51.80 12.41
C SER A 198 -23.49 52.16 11.58
N LEU A 199 -24.39 51.20 11.29
CA LEU A 199 -25.63 51.43 10.54
C LEU A 199 -26.78 51.98 11.41
N GLY A 200 -26.55 52.14 12.72
CA GLY A 200 -27.58 52.67 13.64
C GLY A 200 -28.77 51.70 13.83
N ALA A 201 -28.56 50.40 13.66
CA ALA A 201 -29.60 49.40 13.81
C ALA A 201 -30.18 49.36 15.23
N ASP A 202 -31.47 49.18 15.34
CA ASP A 202 -32.14 49.06 16.65
C ASP A 202 -31.58 47.88 17.49
N PRO A 203 -31.51 48.04 18.83
CA PRO A 203 -30.92 47.03 19.72
C PRO A 203 -31.57 45.65 19.59
N TRP A 204 -32.87 45.56 19.33
CA TRP A 204 -33.58 44.29 19.16
C TRP A 204 -33.14 43.56 17.84
N LEU A 205 -32.91 44.35 16.78
CA LEU A 205 -32.46 43.80 15.48
C LEU A 205 -30.99 43.34 15.58
N GLN A 206 -30.15 44.05 16.31
CA GLN A 206 -28.79 43.64 16.61
C GLN A 206 -28.78 42.32 17.40
N GLY A 207 -29.60 42.17 18.44
CA GLY A 207 -29.75 40.92 19.19
C GLY A 207 -30.22 39.76 18.32
N LEU A 208 -31.24 39.98 17.48
CA LEU A 208 -31.72 38.91 16.58
C LEU A 208 -30.66 38.44 15.60
N LEU A 209 -29.91 39.34 15.00
CA LEU A 209 -28.88 39.01 14.00
C LEU A 209 -27.61 38.46 14.61
N LEU A 210 -27.11 39.07 15.72
CA LEU A 210 -25.87 38.66 16.34
C LEU A 210 -26.07 37.43 17.24
N ASP A 211 -27.03 37.53 18.17
CA ASP A 211 -27.23 36.45 19.17
C ASP A 211 -28.10 35.31 18.63
N GLY A 212 -28.95 35.55 17.64
CA GLY A 212 -29.74 34.54 16.99
C GLY A 212 -29.01 33.87 15.83
N MET A 213 -28.92 34.60 14.71
CA MET A 213 -28.41 33.97 13.47
C MET A 213 -26.90 33.74 13.49
N LEU A 214 -26.12 34.75 13.88
CA LEU A 214 -24.66 34.64 13.85
C LEU A 214 -24.14 33.68 14.92
N ALA A 215 -24.70 33.75 16.14
CA ALA A 215 -24.33 32.80 17.19
C ALA A 215 -24.70 31.35 16.85
N GLY A 216 -25.88 31.15 16.23
CA GLY A 216 -26.29 29.79 15.77
C GLY A 216 -25.37 29.23 14.71
N VAL A 217 -25.04 30.02 13.67
CA VAL A 217 -24.07 29.62 12.64
C VAL A 217 -22.68 29.47 13.25
N GLY A 218 -22.27 30.35 14.16
CA GLY A 218 -20.99 30.27 14.86
C GLY A 218 -20.86 28.98 15.66
N ALA A 219 -21.90 28.59 16.41
CA ALA A 219 -21.92 27.34 17.17
C ALA A 219 -21.75 26.11 16.23
N ALA A 220 -22.41 26.11 15.08
CA ALA A 220 -22.23 25.03 14.08
C ALA A 220 -20.82 25.00 13.48
N LEU A 221 -20.25 26.17 13.20
CA LEU A 221 -18.89 26.29 12.61
C LEU A 221 -17.78 26.03 13.63
N SER A 222 -18.03 26.17 14.94
CA SER A 222 -17.04 25.90 15.99
C SER A 222 -16.59 24.44 16.04
N PHE A 223 -17.47 23.51 15.63
CA PHE A 223 -17.11 22.09 15.54
C PHE A 223 -16.24 21.74 14.33
N LEU A 224 -16.23 22.62 13.30
CA LEU A 224 -15.56 22.31 12.03
C LEU A 224 -14.05 22.08 12.16
N PRO A 225 -13.28 22.91 12.90
CA PRO A 225 -11.84 22.69 13.09
C PRO A 225 -11.53 21.37 13.78
N GLY A 226 -12.33 21.00 14.81
CA GLY A 226 -12.16 19.73 15.52
C GLY A 226 -12.42 18.53 14.62
N ILE A 227 -13.48 18.59 13.83
CA ILE A 227 -13.82 17.53 12.87
C ILE A 227 -12.75 17.41 11.77
N LEU A 228 -12.28 18.52 11.22
CA LEU A 228 -11.21 18.51 10.22
C LEU A 228 -9.91 17.89 10.77
N LEU A 229 -9.55 18.25 11.99
CA LEU A 229 -8.38 17.69 12.66
C LEU A 229 -8.55 16.19 12.92
N LEU A 230 -9.75 15.76 13.34
CA LEU A 230 -10.08 14.35 13.52
C LEU A 230 -9.90 13.57 12.21
N PHE A 231 -10.50 14.03 11.11
CA PHE A 231 -10.36 13.36 9.83
C PHE A 231 -8.92 13.37 9.31
N PHE A 232 -8.19 14.45 9.53
CA PHE A 232 -6.76 14.51 9.19
C PHE A 232 -5.95 13.47 9.96
N CYS A 233 -6.16 13.35 11.27
CA CYS A 233 -5.49 12.33 12.07
C CYS A 233 -5.87 10.90 11.67
N LEU A 234 -7.16 10.66 11.36
CA LEU A 234 -7.60 9.36 10.87
C LEU A 234 -6.99 9.00 9.52
N ALA A 235 -6.92 9.96 8.59
CA ALA A 235 -6.26 9.75 7.30
C ALA A 235 -4.78 9.42 7.46
N LEU A 236 -4.07 10.09 8.38
CA LEU A 236 -2.69 9.74 8.71
C LEU A 236 -2.55 8.32 9.27
N LEU A 237 -3.48 7.87 10.11
CA LEU A 237 -3.47 6.51 10.65
C LEU A 237 -3.75 5.47 9.56
N GLU A 238 -4.63 5.78 8.61
CA GLU A 238 -4.92 4.94 7.45
C GLU A 238 -3.71 4.85 6.52
N ASP A 239 -3.09 5.98 6.18
CA ASP A 239 -1.89 6.04 5.31
C ASP A 239 -0.67 5.31 5.91
N THR A 240 -0.55 5.27 7.24
CA THR A 240 0.49 4.48 7.91
C THR A 240 0.23 2.98 7.89
N GLY A 241 -0.97 2.55 7.45
CA GLY A 241 -1.36 1.14 7.44
C GLY A 241 -1.63 0.56 8.83
N TYR A 242 -1.70 1.38 9.88
CA TYR A 242 -1.93 0.91 11.25
C TYR A 242 -3.35 0.37 11.47
N MET A 243 -4.30 0.79 10.63
CA MET A 243 -5.70 0.34 10.68
C MET A 243 -6.02 -0.79 9.69
N ALA A 244 -5.06 -1.21 8.88
CA ALA A 244 -5.18 -2.33 7.94
C ALA A 244 -4.76 -3.64 8.61
#